data_40ac88c28ad6af8b1fbd5b4cd793e329
#
_entry.id   40ac88c28ad6af8b1fbd5b4cd793e329
#
_cell.length_a   1.000
_cell.length_b   1.000
_cell.length_c   1.000
_cell.angle_alpha   90.00
_cell.angle_beta   90.00
_cell.angle_gamma   90.00
#
_symmetry.space_group_name_H-M   'P 1'
#
loop_
_entity.id
_entity.type
_entity.pdbx_description
1 polymer ?
#
loop_
_entity_poly.entity_id
_entity_poly.type
_entity_poly.pdbx_seq_one_letter_code
_entity_poly.pdbx_strand_id
1 'polypeptide(L)'
;MTDPAIELLKPFVCGDTLLLADEHWSLEDCIKAKHCITNRFRSALPDSVLFNDFVAPQDEQYSRVVYRLSKERAVVYRCLNLAAEMLSLNGQLVIAGGNKEGIKTALKQAKQLFGPQIETTLHSGYRLAIISKAQAITAIDDNNYTQLRELNVKGQAFWSKPGLFGWDKVDRGSEILVAAIDKQLDGSVLDLGCGWGFLSRAALKQDIDSLTASDNNAAALIATTKNLAPWAHKVTVVADDCGESLAARQFNHIICNPPFHQGFDHQTQLTEKFINQSARLVRRDGTVWWVVNQFVGVSQLAQRAFNQRDHIERRDGFDVWRLSGPKDLAN
;
A
#
# COMPACT_ATOMS: atom_id res chain seq x y z
N MET A 1 10.12 -15.00 7.93
CA MET A 1 9.71 -16.23 7.20
C MET A 1 9.23 -15.81 5.83
N THR A 2 9.69 -16.48 4.79
CA THR A 2 9.27 -16.21 3.40
C THR A 2 7.82 -16.63 3.21
N ASP A 3 7.03 -15.88 2.43
CA ASP A 3 5.63 -16.22 2.11
C ASP A 3 5.57 -17.54 1.33
N PRO A 4 4.84 -18.57 1.80
CA PRO A 4 4.82 -19.87 1.14
C PRO A 4 4.25 -19.84 -0.28
N ALA A 5 3.34 -18.91 -0.60
CA ALA A 5 2.83 -18.75 -1.96
C ALA A 5 3.90 -18.23 -2.91
N ILE A 6 4.78 -17.33 -2.44
CA ILE A 6 5.93 -16.83 -3.20
C ILE A 6 6.89 -17.98 -3.51
N GLU A 7 7.22 -18.83 -2.53
CA GLU A 7 8.13 -19.97 -2.75
C GLU A 7 7.59 -20.92 -3.84
N LEU A 8 6.28 -21.13 -3.92
CA LEU A 8 5.65 -21.91 -4.97
C LEU A 8 5.72 -21.24 -6.35
N LEU A 9 5.75 -19.92 -6.40
CA LEU A 9 5.74 -19.14 -7.64
C LEU A 9 7.14 -18.85 -8.21
N LYS A 10 8.16 -18.74 -7.36
CA LYS A 10 9.54 -18.42 -7.77
C LYS A 10 10.07 -19.21 -8.97
N PRO A 11 9.84 -20.54 -9.09
CA PRO A 11 10.33 -21.32 -10.23
C PRO A 11 9.75 -20.86 -11.59
N PHE A 12 8.65 -20.14 -11.58
CA PHE A 12 7.99 -19.68 -12.80
C PHE A 12 8.37 -18.25 -13.19
N VAL A 13 9.11 -17.52 -12.33
CA VAL A 13 9.54 -16.14 -12.58
C VAL A 13 10.86 -16.17 -13.37
N CYS A 14 10.76 -16.32 -14.68
CA CYS A 14 11.92 -16.36 -15.59
C CYS A 14 11.52 -16.10 -17.04
N GLY A 15 12.46 -15.61 -17.85
CA GLY A 15 12.27 -15.44 -19.28
C GLY A 15 11.11 -14.50 -19.64
N ASP A 16 10.29 -14.88 -20.60
CA ASP A 16 9.16 -14.09 -21.11
C ASP A 16 7.94 -14.11 -20.15
N THR A 17 8.19 -13.63 -18.94
CA THR A 17 7.20 -13.57 -17.84
C THR A 17 6.88 -12.13 -17.49
N LEU A 18 5.59 -11.84 -17.29
CA LEU A 18 5.12 -10.68 -16.55
C LEU A 18 4.85 -11.08 -15.10
N LEU A 19 5.53 -10.47 -14.15
CA LEU A 19 5.26 -10.64 -12.73
C LEU A 19 4.34 -9.51 -12.23
N LEU A 20 3.21 -9.88 -11.61
CA LEU A 20 2.36 -8.95 -10.87
C LEU A 20 2.71 -9.04 -9.37
N ALA A 21 3.48 -8.07 -8.89
CA ALA A 21 4.10 -8.12 -7.58
C ALA A 21 3.39 -7.21 -6.55
N ASP A 22 3.34 -7.69 -5.32
CA ASP A 22 2.94 -6.95 -4.13
C ASP A 22 4.13 -6.77 -3.17
N GLU A 23 3.86 -6.36 -1.94
CA GLU A 23 4.86 -6.16 -0.89
C GLU A 23 5.63 -7.41 -0.47
N HIS A 24 5.15 -8.61 -0.80
CA HIS A 24 5.76 -9.88 -0.40
C HIS A 24 6.94 -10.31 -1.30
N TRP A 25 7.02 -9.76 -2.52
CA TRP A 25 8.10 -10.07 -3.46
C TRP A 25 9.38 -9.30 -3.15
N SER A 26 10.53 -9.96 -3.24
CA SER A 26 11.83 -9.28 -3.20
C SER A 26 12.13 -8.60 -4.55
N LEU A 27 12.97 -7.56 -4.53
CA LEU A 27 13.42 -6.94 -5.77
C LEU A 27 14.23 -7.92 -6.63
N GLU A 28 15.05 -8.76 -5.97
CA GLU A 28 15.83 -9.83 -6.63
C GLU A 28 14.92 -10.79 -7.42
N ASP A 29 13.74 -11.13 -6.90
CA ASP A 29 12.79 -11.98 -7.63
C ASP A 29 12.12 -11.21 -8.76
N CYS A 30 11.79 -9.93 -8.56
CA CYS A 30 11.16 -9.09 -9.59
C CYS A 30 12.02 -8.98 -10.86
N ILE A 31 13.33 -8.83 -10.74
CA ILE A 31 14.24 -8.66 -11.90
C ILE A 31 14.47 -9.94 -12.72
N LYS A 32 14.04 -11.11 -12.25
CA LYS A 32 14.12 -12.37 -13.01
C LYS A 32 13.05 -12.48 -14.09
N ALA A 33 11.97 -11.72 -13.99
CA ALA A 33 10.95 -11.61 -15.02
C ALA A 33 11.38 -10.64 -16.13
N LYS A 34 10.82 -10.80 -17.34
CA LYS A 34 11.00 -9.81 -18.43
C LYS A 34 10.51 -8.44 -17.98
N HIS A 35 9.32 -8.37 -17.40
CA HIS A 35 8.79 -7.19 -16.73
C HIS A 35 8.11 -7.56 -15.41
N CYS A 36 8.18 -6.65 -14.45
CA CYS A 36 7.46 -6.74 -13.19
C CYS A 36 6.62 -5.47 -13.03
N ILE A 37 5.32 -5.63 -12.75
CA ILE A 37 4.45 -4.54 -12.34
C ILE A 37 4.25 -4.65 -10.83
N THR A 38 4.52 -3.57 -10.10
CA THR A 38 4.26 -3.50 -8.67
C THR A 38 3.52 -2.21 -8.32
N ASN A 39 2.54 -2.32 -7.43
CA ASN A 39 1.88 -1.15 -6.85
C ASN A 39 2.53 -0.68 -5.55
N ARG A 40 3.68 -1.26 -5.18
CA ARG A 40 4.46 -0.89 -3.99
C ARG A 40 5.78 -0.25 -4.40
N PHE A 41 5.95 1.01 -4.07
CA PHE A 41 7.19 1.73 -4.30
C PHE A 41 8.32 1.17 -3.45
N ARG A 42 9.50 1.11 -4.05
CA ARG A 42 10.78 0.83 -3.39
C ARG A 42 11.85 1.72 -4.00
N SER A 43 12.82 2.10 -3.21
CA SER A 43 13.98 2.86 -3.71
C SER A 43 14.74 2.08 -4.76
N ALA A 44 15.25 2.78 -5.79
CA ALA A 44 16.10 2.22 -6.85
C ALA A 44 15.47 1.04 -7.64
N LEU A 45 14.24 1.23 -8.15
CA LEU A 45 13.62 0.25 -9.05
C LEU A 45 14.37 0.20 -10.38
N PRO A 46 14.76 -0.99 -10.88
CA PRO A 46 15.30 -1.17 -12.23
C PRO A 46 14.25 -0.88 -13.31
N ASP A 47 14.68 -0.59 -14.53
CA ASP A 47 13.80 -0.27 -15.67
C ASP A 47 12.79 -1.38 -16.00
N SER A 48 13.12 -2.64 -15.71
CA SER A 48 12.22 -3.79 -15.86
C SER A 48 11.11 -3.86 -14.81
N VAL A 49 11.15 -3.02 -13.76
CA VAL A 49 10.15 -2.98 -12.68
C VAL A 49 9.32 -1.71 -12.78
N LEU A 50 8.09 -1.85 -13.22
CA LEU A 50 7.15 -0.76 -13.45
C LEU A 50 6.35 -0.50 -12.16
N PHE A 51 6.58 0.65 -11.54
CA PHE A 51 5.77 1.10 -10.41
C PHE A 51 4.51 1.80 -10.92
N ASN A 52 3.38 1.11 -10.84
CA ASN A 52 2.08 1.66 -11.18
C ASN A 52 0.96 0.85 -10.49
N ASP A 53 -0.30 1.27 -10.64
CA ASP A 53 -1.46 0.61 -10.07
C ASP A 53 -2.03 -0.46 -11.03
N PHE A 54 -1.24 -1.44 -11.39
CA PHE A 54 -1.58 -2.54 -12.29
C PHE A 54 -2.12 -2.06 -13.65
N VAL A 55 -1.42 -1.12 -14.26
CA VAL A 55 -1.67 -0.66 -15.63
C VAL A 55 -0.79 -1.44 -16.60
N ALA A 56 -1.40 -1.95 -17.68
CA ALA A 56 -0.70 -2.71 -18.70
C ALA A 56 0.41 -1.88 -19.38
N PRO A 57 1.60 -2.44 -19.62
CA PRO A 57 2.53 -1.88 -20.57
C PRO A 57 1.91 -1.95 -21.99
N GLN A 58 2.18 -0.93 -22.81
CA GLN A 58 1.63 -0.87 -24.16
C GLN A 58 2.31 -1.89 -25.08
N ASP A 59 1.54 -2.49 -25.99
CA ASP A 59 2.00 -3.34 -27.11
C ASP A 59 2.85 -4.57 -26.74
N GLU A 60 2.72 -5.08 -25.51
CA GLU A 60 3.45 -6.25 -25.05
C GLU A 60 2.51 -7.44 -24.79
N GLN A 61 2.99 -8.64 -25.13
CA GLN A 61 2.35 -9.90 -24.76
C GLN A 61 3.38 -10.86 -24.17
N TYR A 62 2.91 -11.74 -23.28
CA TYR A 62 3.77 -12.64 -22.53
C TYR A 62 3.29 -14.08 -22.67
N SER A 63 4.24 -15.00 -22.67
CA SER A 63 3.93 -16.45 -22.58
C SER A 63 3.48 -16.85 -21.18
N ARG A 64 3.82 -16.04 -20.16
CA ARG A 64 3.46 -16.30 -18.76
C ARG A 64 3.17 -15.04 -17.98
N VAL A 65 2.15 -15.10 -17.13
CA VAL A 65 1.90 -14.13 -16.06
C VAL A 65 1.97 -14.86 -14.74
N VAL A 66 2.73 -14.34 -13.78
CA VAL A 66 2.86 -14.88 -12.42
C VAL A 66 2.21 -13.91 -11.44
N TYR A 67 1.36 -14.44 -10.55
CA TYR A 67 0.61 -13.61 -9.61
C TYR A 67 0.47 -14.31 -8.24
N ARG A 68 0.93 -13.63 -7.18
CA ARG A 68 0.63 -13.97 -5.79
C ARG A 68 -0.71 -13.35 -5.43
N LEU A 69 -1.68 -14.15 -4.98
CA LEU A 69 -3.03 -13.69 -4.70
C LEU A 69 -3.05 -12.62 -3.61
N SER A 70 -3.58 -11.44 -3.90
CA SER A 70 -3.86 -10.39 -2.91
C SER A 70 -5.04 -10.79 -2.01
N LYS A 71 -5.08 -10.27 -0.79
CA LYS A 71 -6.26 -10.36 0.10
C LYS A 71 -7.39 -9.40 -0.33
N GLU A 72 -7.06 -8.39 -1.13
CA GLU A 72 -8.01 -7.38 -1.61
C GLU A 72 -8.70 -7.85 -2.88
N ARG A 73 -9.99 -8.20 -2.78
CA ARG A 73 -10.78 -8.75 -3.89
C ARG A 73 -10.74 -7.92 -5.17
N ALA A 74 -10.80 -6.60 -5.05
CA ALA A 74 -10.78 -5.71 -6.20
C ALA A 74 -9.43 -5.75 -6.95
N VAL A 75 -8.32 -5.83 -6.20
CA VAL A 75 -6.97 -6.03 -6.76
C VAL A 75 -6.88 -7.38 -7.46
N VAL A 76 -7.43 -8.45 -6.86
CA VAL A 76 -7.45 -9.78 -7.49
C VAL A 76 -8.12 -9.74 -8.86
N TYR A 77 -9.30 -9.12 -8.95
CA TYR A 77 -10.06 -9.09 -10.21
C TYR A 77 -9.35 -8.22 -11.27
N ARG A 78 -8.76 -7.10 -10.85
CA ARG A 78 -7.91 -6.29 -11.74
C ARG A 78 -6.71 -7.09 -12.25
N CYS A 79 -5.98 -7.77 -11.38
CA CYS A 79 -4.81 -8.57 -11.78
C CYS A 79 -5.20 -9.75 -12.69
N LEU A 80 -6.36 -10.38 -12.49
CA LEU A 80 -6.87 -11.41 -13.39
C LEU A 80 -7.22 -10.84 -14.77
N ASN A 81 -7.90 -9.68 -14.84
CA ASN A 81 -8.18 -8.99 -16.09
C ASN A 81 -6.88 -8.59 -16.81
N LEU A 82 -5.93 -8.01 -16.08
CA LEU A 82 -4.62 -7.64 -16.62
C LEU A 82 -3.87 -8.86 -17.16
N ALA A 83 -3.85 -9.96 -16.41
CA ALA A 83 -3.22 -11.19 -16.88
C ALA A 83 -3.89 -11.71 -18.17
N ALA A 84 -5.22 -11.61 -18.25
CA ALA A 84 -5.96 -12.00 -19.43
C ALA A 84 -5.66 -11.13 -20.66
N GLU A 85 -5.47 -9.83 -20.44
CA GLU A 85 -5.09 -8.86 -21.46
C GLU A 85 -3.65 -9.12 -21.97
N MET A 86 -2.71 -9.38 -21.06
CA MET A 86 -1.27 -9.45 -21.33
C MET A 86 -0.78 -10.82 -21.80
N LEU A 87 -1.55 -11.90 -21.61
CA LEU A 87 -1.15 -13.23 -22.06
C LEU A 87 -1.42 -13.42 -23.55
N SER A 88 -0.43 -13.97 -24.25
CA SER A 88 -0.62 -14.52 -25.60
C SER A 88 -1.59 -15.72 -25.58
N LEU A 89 -2.12 -16.10 -26.73
CA LEU A 89 -2.92 -17.31 -26.86
C LEU A 89 -2.05 -18.53 -26.47
N ASN A 90 -2.60 -19.46 -25.68
CA ASN A 90 -1.91 -20.58 -25.04
C ASN A 90 -0.87 -20.18 -23.97
N GLY A 91 -0.71 -18.90 -23.68
CA GLY A 91 0.06 -18.43 -22.53
C GLY A 91 -0.54 -18.86 -21.20
N GLN A 92 0.25 -18.86 -20.15
CA GLN A 92 -0.13 -19.42 -18.86
C GLN A 92 -0.21 -18.35 -17.75
N LEU A 93 -1.33 -18.30 -17.04
CA LEU A 93 -1.41 -17.68 -15.73
C LEU A 93 -0.95 -18.68 -14.68
N VAL A 94 0.06 -18.32 -13.90
CA VAL A 94 0.52 -19.07 -12.71
C VAL A 94 0.17 -18.25 -11.47
N ILE A 95 -0.74 -18.81 -10.66
CA ILE A 95 -1.27 -18.11 -9.47
C ILE A 95 -1.15 -18.98 -8.23
N ALA A 96 -0.74 -18.38 -7.11
CA ALA A 96 -0.73 -19.06 -5.82
C ALA A 96 -1.30 -18.17 -4.71
N GLY A 97 -1.88 -18.82 -3.70
CA GLY A 97 -2.42 -18.18 -2.51
C GLY A 97 -2.94 -19.16 -1.48
N GLY A 98 -3.15 -18.68 -0.27
CA GLY A 98 -3.68 -19.46 0.84
C GLY A 98 -5.18 -19.75 0.71
N ASN A 99 -5.62 -20.88 1.29
CA ASN A 99 -7.05 -21.21 1.32
C ASN A 99 -7.90 -20.15 2.05
N LYS A 100 -7.32 -19.45 3.03
CA LYS A 100 -7.97 -18.37 3.78
C LYS A 100 -7.90 -17.00 3.06
N GLU A 101 -7.15 -16.90 1.98
CA GLU A 101 -6.97 -15.66 1.20
C GLU A 101 -7.94 -15.58 0.00
N GLY A 102 -8.83 -16.54 -0.17
CA GLY A 102 -9.83 -16.51 -1.24
C GLY A 102 -9.40 -17.17 -2.56
N ILE A 103 -8.31 -17.96 -2.57
CA ILE A 103 -7.77 -18.60 -3.78
C ILE A 103 -8.84 -19.41 -4.54
N LYS A 104 -9.74 -20.10 -3.85
CA LYS A 104 -10.81 -20.88 -4.51
C LYS A 104 -11.75 -19.99 -5.34
N THR A 105 -12.10 -18.82 -4.81
CA THR A 105 -12.94 -17.84 -5.52
C THR A 105 -12.19 -17.26 -6.71
N ALA A 106 -10.92 -16.88 -6.53
CA ALA A 106 -10.09 -16.38 -7.62
C ALA A 106 -9.95 -17.40 -8.76
N LEU A 107 -9.74 -18.68 -8.45
CA LEU A 107 -9.66 -19.74 -9.46
C LEU A 107 -11.00 -19.99 -10.19
N LYS A 108 -12.14 -19.78 -9.52
CA LYS A 108 -13.46 -19.82 -10.20
C LYS A 108 -13.56 -18.69 -11.23
N GLN A 109 -13.13 -17.48 -10.90
CA GLN A 109 -13.11 -16.34 -11.82
C GLN A 109 -12.09 -16.56 -12.96
N ALA A 110 -10.91 -17.07 -12.62
CA ALA A 110 -9.89 -17.38 -13.62
C ALA A 110 -10.38 -18.41 -14.64
N LYS A 111 -11.14 -19.44 -14.24
CA LYS A 111 -11.76 -20.38 -15.19
C LYS A 111 -12.72 -19.71 -16.16
N GLN A 112 -13.48 -18.72 -15.73
CA GLN A 112 -14.36 -17.96 -16.63
C GLN A 112 -13.58 -17.14 -17.65
N LEU A 113 -12.44 -16.56 -17.23
CA LEU A 113 -11.57 -15.76 -18.08
C LEU A 113 -10.77 -16.61 -19.06
N PHE A 114 -10.06 -17.61 -18.58
CA PHE A 114 -9.01 -18.30 -19.34
C PHE A 114 -9.49 -19.60 -19.99
N GLY A 115 -10.58 -20.18 -19.49
CA GLY A 115 -11.08 -21.48 -19.92
C GLY A 115 -10.96 -22.57 -18.85
N PRO A 116 -11.47 -23.78 -19.13
CA PRO A 116 -11.60 -24.84 -18.13
C PRO A 116 -10.28 -25.55 -17.79
N GLN A 117 -9.24 -25.39 -18.61
CA GLN A 117 -7.96 -26.08 -18.42
C GLN A 117 -7.17 -25.47 -17.28
N ILE A 118 -7.19 -26.16 -16.14
CA ILE A 118 -6.50 -25.72 -14.94
C ILE A 118 -5.84 -26.93 -14.25
N GLU A 119 -4.56 -26.80 -13.97
CA GLU A 119 -3.81 -27.71 -13.12
C GLU A 119 -3.66 -27.11 -11.74
N THR A 120 -3.93 -27.87 -10.69
CA THR A 120 -3.81 -27.34 -9.31
C THR A 120 -3.08 -28.32 -8.42
N THR A 121 -2.16 -27.80 -7.61
CA THR A 121 -1.49 -28.55 -6.55
C THR A 121 -1.70 -27.87 -5.20
N LEU A 122 -1.77 -28.67 -4.12
CA LEU A 122 -1.96 -28.18 -2.76
C LEU A 122 -0.69 -28.44 -1.93
N HIS A 123 -0.18 -27.40 -1.29
CA HIS A 123 1.01 -27.44 -0.47
C HIS A 123 0.74 -26.76 0.88
N SER A 124 0.59 -27.53 1.95
CA SER A 124 0.45 -27.02 3.33
C SER A 124 -0.55 -25.87 3.50
N GLY A 125 -1.73 -25.98 2.86
CA GLY A 125 -2.79 -24.96 2.93
C GLY A 125 -2.71 -23.85 1.88
N TYR A 126 -1.66 -23.84 1.06
CA TYR A 126 -1.51 -22.97 -0.11
C TYR A 126 -1.79 -23.76 -1.38
N ARG A 127 -2.41 -23.10 -2.34
CA ARG A 127 -2.72 -23.70 -3.65
C ARG A 127 -1.97 -22.96 -4.73
N LEU A 128 -1.24 -23.72 -5.54
CA LEU A 128 -0.69 -23.29 -6.82
C LEU A 128 -1.63 -23.73 -7.94
N ALA A 129 -1.86 -22.85 -8.89
CA ALA A 129 -2.62 -23.19 -10.10
C ALA A 129 -1.93 -22.66 -11.36
N ILE A 130 -1.96 -23.45 -12.42
CA ILE A 130 -1.51 -23.11 -13.76
C ILE A 130 -2.74 -23.17 -14.68
N ILE A 131 -3.04 -22.09 -15.37
CA ILE A 131 -4.23 -21.95 -16.20
C ILE A 131 -3.79 -21.47 -17.58
N SER A 132 -4.11 -22.24 -18.62
CA SER A 132 -3.79 -21.86 -20.00
C SER A 132 -4.91 -21.01 -20.61
N LYS A 133 -4.51 -19.93 -21.30
CA LYS A 133 -5.44 -19.05 -22.02
C LYS A 133 -5.92 -19.72 -23.30
N ALA A 134 -7.12 -20.28 -23.26
CA ALA A 134 -7.67 -21.07 -24.37
C ALA A 134 -8.51 -20.27 -25.37
N GLN A 135 -8.90 -19.02 -25.04
CA GLN A 135 -9.85 -18.24 -25.84
C GLN A 135 -9.69 -16.74 -25.67
N ALA A 136 -10.27 -15.97 -26.60
CA ALA A 136 -10.48 -14.53 -26.42
C ALA A 136 -11.46 -14.29 -25.25
N ILE A 137 -11.25 -13.24 -24.45
CA ILE A 137 -11.82 -13.12 -23.14
C ILE A 137 -12.73 -11.90 -23.03
N THR A 138 -13.84 -12.06 -22.32
CA THR A 138 -14.61 -10.96 -21.75
C THR A 138 -14.12 -10.71 -20.33
N ALA A 139 -13.67 -9.48 -20.03
CA ALA A 139 -13.22 -9.11 -18.71
C ALA A 139 -14.29 -9.38 -17.64
N ILE A 140 -13.87 -9.80 -16.46
CA ILE A 140 -14.74 -9.87 -15.28
C ILE A 140 -14.95 -8.48 -14.68
N ASP A 141 -16.06 -8.27 -14.00
CA ASP A 141 -16.32 -7.01 -13.30
C ASP A 141 -15.32 -6.83 -12.13
N ASP A 142 -14.36 -5.94 -12.30
CA ASP A 142 -13.39 -5.53 -11.29
C ASP A 142 -13.84 -4.27 -10.54
N ASN A 143 -15.11 -3.93 -10.65
CA ASN A 143 -15.68 -2.71 -10.09
C ASN A 143 -15.03 -1.44 -10.65
N ASN A 144 -14.69 -1.38 -11.93
CA ASN A 144 -13.97 -0.26 -12.53
C ASN A 144 -12.73 0.13 -11.69
N TYR A 145 -11.92 -0.86 -11.34
CA TYR A 145 -10.77 -0.71 -10.43
C TYR A 145 -9.84 0.45 -10.79
N THR A 146 -9.63 0.71 -12.07
CA THR A 146 -8.73 1.76 -12.55
C THR A 146 -9.25 3.18 -12.34
N GLN A 147 -10.53 3.35 -11.99
CA GLN A 147 -11.18 4.65 -11.87
C GLN A 147 -11.27 5.11 -10.41
N LEU A 148 -10.94 6.39 -10.19
CA LEU A 148 -11.26 7.05 -8.94
C LEU A 148 -12.78 7.24 -8.80
N ARG A 149 -13.29 7.13 -7.58
CA ARG A 149 -14.68 7.36 -7.21
C ARG A 149 -14.78 8.52 -6.23
N GLU A 150 -15.82 9.29 -6.37
CA GLU A 150 -16.12 10.31 -5.40
C GLU A 150 -16.73 9.69 -4.14
N LEU A 151 -16.20 10.08 -2.99
CA LEU A 151 -16.68 9.76 -1.67
C LEU A 151 -17.11 11.05 -0.98
N ASN A 152 -18.36 11.16 -0.59
CA ASN A 152 -18.84 12.30 0.19
C ASN A 152 -18.51 12.08 1.67
N VAL A 153 -17.66 12.93 2.23
CA VAL A 153 -17.30 12.93 3.64
C VAL A 153 -17.76 14.24 4.28
N LYS A 154 -18.85 14.19 5.03
CA LYS A 154 -19.42 15.38 5.74
C LYS A 154 -19.61 16.59 4.80
N GLY A 155 -20.17 16.34 3.61
CA GLY A 155 -20.42 17.38 2.60
C GLY A 155 -19.22 17.79 1.76
N GLN A 156 -18.06 17.14 1.92
CA GLN A 156 -16.87 17.39 1.12
C GLN A 156 -16.59 16.19 0.18
N ALA A 157 -16.33 16.49 -1.08
CA ALA A 157 -15.94 15.48 -2.06
C ALA A 157 -14.48 15.06 -1.83
N PHE A 158 -14.26 13.76 -1.78
CA PHE A 158 -12.95 13.11 -1.83
C PHE A 158 -12.93 12.06 -2.92
N TRP A 159 -11.76 11.81 -3.43
CA TRP A 159 -11.52 10.77 -4.43
C TRP A 159 -10.81 9.59 -3.79
N SER A 160 -11.33 8.39 -4.02
CA SER A 160 -10.74 7.15 -3.55
C SER A 160 -11.04 6.03 -4.55
N LYS A 161 -10.51 4.84 -4.34
CA LYS A 161 -10.74 3.69 -5.21
C LYS A 161 -10.58 2.37 -4.46
N PRO A 162 -11.19 1.26 -4.95
CA PRO A 162 -10.94 -0.07 -4.42
C PRO A 162 -9.44 -0.42 -4.39
N GLY A 163 -9.01 -1.16 -3.37
CA GLY A 163 -7.60 -1.50 -3.14
C GLY A 163 -6.87 -0.55 -2.20
N LEU A 164 -7.51 0.55 -1.77
CA LEU A 164 -7.01 1.41 -0.70
C LEU A 164 -7.65 1.08 0.63
N PHE A 165 -6.89 1.22 1.70
CA PHE A 165 -7.46 1.14 3.05
C PHE A 165 -8.52 2.22 3.26
N GLY A 166 -9.70 1.81 3.75
CA GLY A 166 -10.81 2.74 3.95
C GLY A 166 -11.30 3.43 2.67
N TRP A 167 -11.25 2.75 1.51
CA TRP A 167 -11.56 3.36 0.21
C TRP A 167 -13.02 3.78 0.06
N ASP A 168 -13.95 3.19 0.78
CA ASP A 168 -15.40 3.43 0.74
C ASP A 168 -15.94 4.23 1.91
N LYS A 169 -15.11 4.47 2.93
CA LYS A 169 -15.45 5.25 4.13
C LYS A 169 -14.19 5.76 4.83
N VAL A 170 -14.34 6.83 5.60
CA VAL A 170 -13.27 7.32 6.45
C VAL A 170 -12.98 6.31 7.56
N ASP A 171 -11.70 6.02 7.78
CA ASP A 171 -11.24 5.23 8.92
C ASP A 171 -11.48 5.99 10.24
N ARG A 172 -11.99 5.27 11.24
CA ARG A 172 -12.35 5.87 12.52
C ARG A 172 -11.14 6.45 13.28
N GLY A 173 -10.00 5.77 13.22
CA GLY A 173 -8.75 6.27 13.81
C GLY A 173 -8.33 7.59 13.19
N SER A 174 -8.41 7.70 11.86
CA SER A 174 -8.12 8.94 11.15
C SER A 174 -9.05 10.10 11.54
N GLU A 175 -10.36 9.84 11.75
CA GLU A 175 -11.27 10.89 12.24
C GLU A 175 -10.91 11.38 13.64
N ILE A 176 -10.49 10.46 14.54
CA ILE A 176 -10.07 10.77 15.90
C ILE A 176 -8.78 11.62 15.85
N LEU A 177 -7.81 11.23 15.03
CA LEU A 177 -6.57 11.98 14.87
C LEU A 177 -6.84 13.40 14.35
N VAL A 178 -7.71 13.57 13.35
CA VAL A 178 -8.09 14.90 12.84
C VAL A 178 -8.63 15.81 13.95
N ALA A 179 -9.43 15.27 14.85
CA ALA A 179 -9.93 16.04 15.99
C ALA A 179 -8.83 16.42 16.98
N ALA A 180 -7.88 15.53 17.23
CA ALA A 180 -6.78 15.75 18.17
C ALA A 180 -5.74 16.77 17.66
N ILE A 181 -5.52 16.85 16.33
CA ILE A 181 -4.57 17.77 15.72
C ILE A 181 -5.17 19.14 15.37
N ASP A 182 -6.43 19.41 15.70
CA ASP A 182 -7.06 20.69 15.41
C ASP A 182 -6.28 21.85 16.06
N LYS A 183 -5.87 22.82 15.23
CA LYS A 183 -5.04 23.98 15.64
C LYS A 183 -3.69 23.61 16.29
N GLN A 184 -3.15 22.43 15.96
CA GLN A 184 -1.89 21.94 16.50
C GLN A 184 -0.73 21.97 15.48
N LEU A 185 -1.04 22.24 14.22
CA LEU A 185 -0.06 22.14 13.13
C LEU A 185 0.29 23.52 12.59
N ASP A 186 1.59 23.72 12.35
CA ASP A 186 2.18 24.88 11.69
C ASP A 186 3.40 24.44 10.84
N GLY A 187 4.05 25.37 10.16
CA GLY A 187 5.28 25.12 9.43
C GLY A 187 5.18 24.01 8.40
N SER A 188 6.19 23.16 8.34
CA SER A 188 6.27 22.03 7.40
C SER A 188 5.67 20.76 8.01
N VAL A 189 4.72 20.13 7.31
CA VAL A 189 4.00 18.92 7.77
C VAL A 189 4.28 17.74 6.85
N LEU A 190 4.49 16.56 7.41
CA LEU A 190 4.52 15.28 6.70
C LEU A 190 3.30 14.43 7.09
N ASP A 191 2.53 13.98 6.10
CA ASP A 191 1.55 12.89 6.22
C ASP A 191 2.23 11.59 5.80
N LEU A 192 2.64 10.79 6.78
CA LEU A 192 3.43 9.57 6.57
C LEU A 192 2.52 8.34 6.44
N GLY A 193 2.42 7.79 5.23
CA GLY A 193 1.42 6.78 4.87
C GLY A 193 0.07 7.44 4.59
N CYS A 194 0.04 8.39 3.66
CA CYS A 194 -1.08 9.32 3.47
C CYS A 194 -2.38 8.66 2.94
N GLY A 195 -2.32 7.44 2.40
CA GLY A 195 -3.46 6.77 1.80
C GLY A 195 -4.10 7.62 0.71
N TRP A 196 -5.40 7.89 0.80
CA TRP A 196 -6.09 8.77 -0.15
C TRP A 196 -6.12 10.26 0.29
N GLY A 197 -5.27 10.65 1.28
CA GLY A 197 -5.04 12.05 1.65
C GLY A 197 -6.06 12.66 2.59
N PHE A 198 -6.77 11.88 3.41
CA PHE A 198 -7.74 12.40 4.37
C PHE A 198 -7.09 13.26 5.45
N LEU A 199 -6.01 12.77 6.08
CA LEU A 199 -5.24 13.52 7.07
C LEU A 199 -4.56 14.75 6.45
N SER A 200 -4.00 14.59 5.26
CA SER A 200 -3.40 15.66 4.47
C SER A 200 -4.36 16.85 4.29
N ARG A 201 -5.62 16.59 3.88
CA ARG A 201 -6.61 17.66 3.72
C ARG A 201 -7.04 18.32 5.04
N ALA A 202 -7.01 17.59 6.15
CA ALA A 202 -7.25 18.16 7.47
C ALA A 202 -6.10 19.09 7.90
N ALA A 203 -4.85 18.69 7.65
CA ALA A 203 -3.68 19.53 7.90
C ALA A 203 -3.69 20.81 7.06
N LEU A 204 -4.06 20.73 5.77
CA LEU A 204 -4.13 21.89 4.85
C LEU A 204 -5.21 22.93 5.20
N LYS A 205 -6.12 22.62 6.11
CA LYS A 205 -7.08 23.60 6.67
C LYS A 205 -6.50 24.46 7.79
N GLN A 206 -5.29 24.12 8.25
CA GLN A 206 -4.56 24.85 9.28
C GLN A 206 -3.52 25.78 8.63
N ASP A 207 -2.91 26.64 9.41
CA ASP A 207 -1.91 27.62 8.94
C ASP A 207 -0.52 26.99 8.83
N ILE A 208 -0.39 26.04 7.90
CA ILE A 208 0.87 25.35 7.60
C ILE A 208 1.54 25.94 6.35
N ASP A 209 2.87 25.98 6.34
CA ASP A 209 3.66 26.48 5.21
C ASP A 209 3.67 25.51 4.04
N SER A 210 3.86 24.22 4.32
CA SER A 210 3.97 23.18 3.31
C SER A 210 3.50 21.82 3.84
N LEU A 211 3.05 20.96 2.91
CA LEU A 211 2.70 19.58 3.19
C LEU A 211 3.46 18.64 2.24
N THR A 212 4.09 17.62 2.81
CA THR A 212 4.54 16.45 2.07
C THR A 212 3.60 15.29 2.41
N ALA A 213 3.01 14.66 1.40
CA ALA A 213 2.20 13.45 1.54
C ALA A 213 2.96 12.26 0.93
N SER A 214 3.33 11.27 1.73
CA SER A 214 4.09 10.12 1.25
C SER A 214 3.36 8.81 1.44
N ASP A 215 3.45 7.93 0.44
CA ASP A 215 2.92 6.57 0.49
C ASP A 215 3.72 5.67 -0.45
N ASN A 216 3.76 4.37 -0.18
CA ASN A 216 4.38 3.41 -1.08
C ASN A 216 3.37 2.78 -2.07
N ASN A 217 2.08 3.03 -1.92
CA ASN A 217 1.03 2.46 -2.77
C ASN A 217 0.69 3.39 -3.93
N ALA A 218 0.87 2.94 -5.17
CA ALA A 218 0.57 3.71 -6.37
C ALA A 218 -0.90 4.22 -6.41
N ALA A 219 -1.87 3.40 -6.00
CA ALA A 219 -3.27 3.80 -5.92
C ALA A 219 -3.49 4.95 -4.92
N ALA A 220 -2.77 4.94 -3.78
CA ALA A 220 -2.81 6.00 -2.78
C ALA A 220 -2.31 7.32 -3.36
N LEU A 221 -1.17 7.29 -4.04
CA LEU A 221 -0.59 8.49 -4.66
C LEU A 221 -1.52 9.10 -5.73
N ILE A 222 -2.18 8.27 -6.56
CA ILE A 222 -3.17 8.72 -7.55
C ILE A 222 -4.34 9.44 -6.85
N ALA A 223 -4.91 8.83 -5.81
CA ALA A 223 -6.04 9.40 -5.08
C ALA A 223 -5.63 10.68 -4.32
N THR A 224 -4.51 10.65 -3.60
CA THR A 224 -4.00 11.81 -2.86
C THR A 224 -3.66 12.97 -3.78
N THR A 225 -3.00 12.75 -4.91
CA THR A 225 -2.72 13.81 -5.89
C THR A 225 -4.01 14.48 -6.36
N LYS A 226 -5.06 13.71 -6.64
CA LYS A 226 -6.37 14.27 -7.02
C LYS A 226 -7.01 15.06 -5.89
N ASN A 227 -6.95 14.54 -4.65
CA ASN A 227 -7.55 15.17 -3.49
C ASN A 227 -6.85 16.46 -3.05
N LEU A 228 -5.55 16.57 -3.30
CA LEU A 228 -4.72 17.70 -2.88
C LEU A 228 -4.47 18.72 -4.00
N ALA A 229 -4.99 18.48 -5.21
CA ALA A 229 -4.82 19.36 -6.37
C ALA A 229 -5.13 20.86 -6.09
N PRO A 230 -6.16 21.23 -5.30
CA PRO A 230 -6.43 22.64 -4.98
C PRO A 230 -5.29 23.34 -4.20
N TRP A 231 -4.39 22.58 -3.56
CA TRP A 231 -3.27 23.09 -2.78
C TRP A 231 -1.90 22.77 -3.40
N ALA A 232 -1.86 22.48 -4.70
CA ALA A 232 -0.62 22.07 -5.38
C ALA A 232 0.56 23.04 -5.20
N HIS A 233 0.29 24.33 -4.92
CA HIS A 233 1.32 25.34 -4.70
C HIS A 233 2.12 25.15 -3.40
N LYS A 234 1.61 24.40 -2.43
CA LYS A 234 2.29 24.10 -1.15
C LYS A 234 2.31 22.61 -0.78
N VAL A 235 1.95 21.73 -1.72
CA VAL A 235 1.88 20.27 -1.51
C VAL A 235 2.86 19.55 -2.41
N THR A 236 3.58 18.60 -1.83
CA THR A 236 4.38 17.61 -2.56
C THR A 236 3.86 16.21 -2.25
N VAL A 237 3.50 15.44 -3.29
CA VAL A 237 3.12 14.03 -3.16
C VAL A 237 4.30 13.17 -3.60
N VAL A 238 4.75 12.25 -2.75
CA VAL A 238 5.99 11.48 -2.94
C VAL A 238 5.70 9.98 -2.84
N ALA A 239 6.16 9.24 -3.85
CA ALA A 239 6.28 7.78 -3.74
C ALA A 239 7.48 7.46 -2.85
N ASP A 240 7.24 6.82 -1.70
CA ASP A 240 8.29 6.54 -0.73
C ASP A 240 7.91 5.36 0.18
N ASP A 241 8.88 4.55 0.56
CA ASP A 241 8.69 3.49 1.54
C ASP A 241 8.99 3.99 2.95
N CYS A 242 7.94 4.49 3.61
CA CYS A 242 8.01 4.96 5.00
C CYS A 242 8.97 6.16 5.21
N GLY A 243 9.11 7.04 4.22
CA GLY A 243 9.94 8.24 4.31
C GLY A 243 11.44 8.01 4.16
N GLU A 244 11.89 6.84 3.68
CA GLU A 244 13.32 6.51 3.58
C GLU A 244 14.11 7.49 2.69
N SER A 245 13.51 7.99 1.60
CA SER A 245 14.16 8.92 0.68
C SER A 245 14.14 10.38 1.15
N LEU A 246 13.33 10.70 2.16
CA LEU A 246 13.18 12.05 2.66
C LEU A 246 14.37 12.48 3.56
N ALA A 247 14.73 13.74 3.52
CA ALA A 247 15.82 14.26 4.33
C ALA A 247 15.48 14.24 5.84
N ALA A 248 16.49 13.96 6.67
CA ALA A 248 16.32 13.96 8.13
C ALA A 248 16.03 15.38 8.66
N ARG A 249 15.28 15.47 9.76
CA ARG A 249 15.01 16.73 10.49
C ARG A 249 14.32 17.82 9.63
N GLN A 250 13.48 17.41 8.68
CA GLN A 250 12.87 18.32 7.72
C GLN A 250 11.54 18.91 8.21
N PHE A 251 10.75 18.17 9.01
CA PHE A 251 9.36 18.51 9.29
C PHE A 251 9.14 19.04 10.70
N ASN A 252 8.32 20.08 10.83
CA ASN A 252 7.84 20.59 12.12
C ASN A 252 6.86 19.59 12.74
N HIS A 253 5.95 19.03 11.92
CA HIS A 253 5.00 18.03 12.37
C HIS A 253 4.95 16.83 11.44
N ILE A 254 4.74 15.66 12.03
CA ILE A 254 4.39 14.43 11.29
C ILE A 254 3.05 13.95 11.79
N ILE A 255 2.14 13.64 10.89
CA ILE A 255 0.86 12.98 11.16
C ILE A 255 0.90 11.58 10.55
N CYS A 256 0.38 10.58 11.27
CA CYS A 256 0.44 9.20 10.81
C CYS A 256 -0.68 8.34 11.39
N ASN A 257 -1.33 7.58 10.53
CA ASN A 257 -2.16 6.44 10.87
C ASN A 257 -1.55 5.20 10.18
N PRO A 258 -0.57 4.53 10.82
CA PRO A 258 0.17 3.46 10.18
C PRO A 258 -0.68 2.22 9.92
N PRO A 259 -0.35 1.37 8.92
CA PRO A 259 -1.13 0.18 8.59
C PRO A 259 -1.01 -0.91 9.68
N PHE A 260 -2.15 -1.51 10.11
CA PHE A 260 -2.23 -2.48 11.21
C PHE A 260 -2.67 -3.90 10.81
N HIS A 261 -2.69 -4.27 9.55
CA HIS A 261 -3.42 -5.47 9.08
C HIS A 261 -2.57 -6.73 8.80
N GLN A 262 -1.30 -6.77 9.23
CA GLN A 262 -0.42 -7.91 8.98
C GLN A 262 -0.01 -8.55 10.30
N GLY A 263 -0.40 -9.78 10.62
CA GLY A 263 -0.10 -10.61 11.82
C GLY A 263 0.94 -10.09 12.83
N PHE A 264 0.89 -10.50 14.08
CA PHE A 264 1.59 -9.86 15.21
C PHE A 264 3.08 -9.54 15.02
N ASP A 265 3.88 -10.43 14.43
CA ASP A 265 5.34 -10.23 14.33
C ASP A 265 5.71 -9.23 13.22
N HIS A 266 5.08 -9.31 12.05
CA HIS A 266 5.28 -8.35 10.95
C HIS A 266 4.75 -6.96 11.29
N GLN A 267 3.67 -6.90 12.04
CA GLN A 267 3.06 -5.65 12.50
C GLN A 267 4.00 -4.88 13.43
N THR A 268 4.69 -5.56 14.35
CA THR A 268 5.64 -4.91 15.27
C THR A 268 6.81 -4.29 14.51
N GLN A 269 7.42 -5.03 13.59
CA GLN A 269 8.55 -4.53 12.78
C GLN A 269 8.17 -3.33 11.92
N LEU A 270 6.99 -3.35 11.28
CA LEU A 270 6.50 -2.23 10.49
C LEU A 270 6.22 -1.01 11.37
N THR A 271 5.59 -1.21 12.53
CA THR A 271 5.34 -0.13 13.50
C THR A 271 6.65 0.49 13.99
N GLU A 272 7.66 -0.32 14.31
CA GLU A 272 9.00 0.16 14.68
C GLU A 272 9.67 0.95 13.53
N LYS A 273 9.54 0.48 12.28
CA LYS A 273 10.03 1.22 11.11
C LYS A 273 9.39 2.61 11.03
N PHE A 274 8.07 2.71 11.13
CA PHE A 274 7.36 3.99 11.12
C PHE A 274 7.77 4.90 12.28
N ILE A 275 7.95 4.38 13.49
CA ILE A 275 8.42 5.13 14.66
C ILE A 275 9.82 5.68 14.43
N ASN A 276 10.75 4.83 13.99
CA ASN A 276 12.14 5.22 13.78
C ASN A 276 12.26 6.26 12.65
N GLN A 277 11.53 6.09 11.57
CA GLN A 277 11.50 7.06 10.48
C GLN A 277 10.86 8.39 10.92
N SER A 278 9.77 8.34 11.69
CA SER A 278 9.19 9.56 12.27
C SER A 278 10.21 10.31 13.13
N ALA A 279 10.98 9.61 13.97
CA ALA A 279 12.02 10.22 14.78
C ALA A 279 13.16 10.81 13.94
N ARG A 280 13.54 10.17 12.83
CA ARG A 280 14.56 10.66 11.90
C ARG A 280 14.11 11.91 11.15
N LEU A 281 12.85 11.95 10.72
CA LEU A 281 12.30 12.96 9.83
C LEU A 281 11.83 14.23 10.54
N VAL A 282 11.32 14.12 11.78
CA VAL A 282 10.84 15.27 12.54
C VAL A 282 12.01 16.11 13.05
N ARG A 283 11.84 17.42 13.10
CA ARG A 283 12.81 18.38 13.68
C ARG A 283 13.01 18.09 15.17
N ARG A 284 14.12 18.58 15.75
CA ARG A 284 14.42 18.37 17.18
C ARG A 284 13.35 18.96 18.11
N ASP A 285 12.76 20.07 17.71
CA ASP A 285 11.69 20.81 18.37
C ASP A 285 10.29 20.44 17.85
N GLY A 286 10.21 19.56 16.86
CA GLY A 286 8.97 19.16 16.21
C GLY A 286 8.20 18.07 16.96
N THR A 287 7.00 17.78 16.48
CA THR A 287 6.10 16.80 17.08
C THR A 287 5.58 15.79 16.06
N VAL A 288 5.31 14.58 16.54
CA VAL A 288 4.70 13.50 15.76
C VAL A 288 3.35 13.15 16.38
N TRP A 289 2.30 13.13 15.57
CA TRP A 289 0.95 12.77 15.96
C TRP A 289 0.56 11.45 15.34
N TRP A 290 0.28 10.48 16.19
CA TRP A 290 -0.05 9.12 15.79
C TRP A 290 -1.42 8.70 16.28
N VAL A 291 -2.16 7.96 15.45
CA VAL A 291 -3.31 7.19 15.88
C VAL A 291 -3.06 5.71 15.63
N VAL A 292 -3.35 4.88 16.61
CA VAL A 292 -3.14 3.43 16.54
C VAL A 292 -4.28 2.70 17.23
N ASN A 293 -4.46 1.42 16.90
CA ASN A 293 -5.33 0.55 17.68
C ASN A 293 -4.80 0.46 19.14
N GLN A 294 -5.69 0.47 20.13
CA GLN A 294 -5.34 0.45 21.57
C GLN A 294 -4.46 -0.71 22.03
N PHE A 295 -4.38 -1.77 21.22
CA PHE A 295 -3.53 -2.94 21.53
C PHE A 295 -2.07 -2.76 21.05
N VAL A 296 -1.76 -1.67 20.36
CA VAL A 296 -0.39 -1.36 19.92
C VAL A 296 0.35 -0.63 21.05
N GLY A 297 1.39 -1.24 21.56
CA GLY A 297 2.19 -0.69 22.68
C GLY A 297 3.12 0.45 22.27
N VAL A 298 2.58 1.56 21.72
CA VAL A 298 3.38 2.70 21.21
C VAL A 298 4.33 3.25 22.25
N SER A 299 3.89 3.41 23.51
CA SER A 299 4.75 3.94 24.57
C SER A 299 6.05 3.15 24.74
N GLN A 300 5.97 1.82 24.65
CA GLN A 300 7.13 0.94 24.75
C GLN A 300 7.97 0.94 23.47
N LEU A 301 7.33 0.83 22.30
CA LEU A 301 8.01 0.81 21.00
C LEU A 301 8.73 2.13 20.72
N ALA A 302 8.11 3.28 21.05
CA ALA A 302 8.69 4.60 20.81
C ALA A 302 9.74 5.03 21.88
N GLN A 303 9.94 4.23 22.94
CA GLN A 303 10.86 4.60 24.02
C GLN A 303 12.31 4.82 23.56
N ARG A 304 12.75 4.08 22.56
CA ARG A 304 14.10 4.21 22.00
C ARG A 304 14.24 5.43 21.08
N ALA A 305 13.15 5.86 20.46
CA ALA A 305 13.13 6.87 19.42
C ALA A 305 12.76 8.29 19.94
N PHE A 306 11.98 8.40 21.00
CA PHE A 306 11.48 9.67 21.54
C PHE A 306 11.67 9.81 23.05
N ASN A 307 11.95 11.04 23.50
CA ASN A 307 12.06 11.36 24.92
C ASN A 307 10.70 11.50 25.58
N GLN A 308 9.73 12.11 24.90
CA GLN A 308 8.37 12.35 25.39
C GLN A 308 7.36 11.57 24.55
N ARG A 309 6.39 10.97 25.22
CA ARG A 309 5.36 10.08 24.64
C ARG A 309 4.07 10.32 25.42
N ASP A 310 3.34 11.36 25.00
CA ASP A 310 2.12 11.79 25.64
C ASP A 310 0.94 11.01 25.06
N HIS A 311 0.21 10.27 25.87
CA HIS A 311 -1.06 9.68 25.53
C HIS A 311 -2.13 10.78 25.60
N ILE A 312 -2.69 11.18 24.46
CA ILE A 312 -3.61 12.32 24.36
C ILE A 312 -5.04 11.90 24.66
N GLU A 313 -5.53 10.85 24.00
CA GLU A 313 -6.86 10.31 24.24
C GLU A 313 -6.95 8.83 23.85
N ARG A 314 -7.93 8.13 24.42
CA ARG A 314 -8.42 6.83 23.98
C ARG A 314 -9.89 6.93 23.64
N ARG A 315 -10.23 6.55 22.40
CA ARG A 315 -11.62 6.59 21.91
C ARG A 315 -11.88 5.54 20.85
N ASP A 316 -13.01 4.84 20.98
CA ASP A 316 -13.50 3.85 20.01
C ASP A 316 -12.46 2.76 19.66
N GLY A 317 -11.63 2.35 20.62
CA GLY A 317 -10.60 1.33 20.43
C GLY A 317 -9.29 1.85 19.82
N PHE A 318 -9.13 3.17 19.68
CA PHE A 318 -7.93 3.83 19.19
C PHE A 318 -7.29 4.69 20.28
N ASP A 319 -5.96 4.74 20.26
CA ASP A 319 -5.13 5.65 21.07
C ASP A 319 -4.50 6.71 20.18
N VAL A 320 -4.58 7.97 20.60
CA VAL A 320 -3.82 9.07 19.99
C VAL A 320 -2.60 9.38 20.86
N TRP A 321 -1.45 9.42 20.21
CA TRP A 321 -0.18 9.73 20.82
C TRP A 321 0.45 10.99 20.22
N ARG A 322 1.06 11.80 21.07
CA ARG A 322 1.97 12.88 20.69
C ARG A 322 3.38 12.51 21.12
N LEU A 323 4.30 12.41 20.16
CA LEU A 323 5.69 12.05 20.42
C LEU A 323 6.56 13.27 20.14
N SER A 324 7.52 13.57 21.04
CA SER A 324 8.44 14.71 20.88
C SER A 324 9.82 14.43 21.47
N GLY A 325 10.80 15.32 21.20
CA GLY A 325 12.18 15.14 21.57
C GLY A 325 12.79 13.90 20.92
N PRO A 326 12.85 13.85 19.56
CA PRO A 326 13.40 12.72 18.84
C PRO A 326 14.87 12.51 19.20
N LYS A 327 15.24 11.25 19.41
CA LYS A 327 16.60 10.82 19.69
C LYS A 327 17.36 10.59 18.39
N ASP A 328 18.68 10.73 18.44
CA ASP A 328 19.52 10.25 17.34
C ASP A 328 19.63 8.73 17.49
N LEU A 329 19.00 8.01 16.57
CA LEU A 329 19.08 6.56 16.54
C LEU A 329 20.48 6.16 16.05
N ALA A 330 21.19 5.36 16.82
CA ALA A 330 22.43 4.75 16.33
C ALA A 330 22.12 3.87 15.10
N ASN A 331 22.90 4.06 14.05
CA ASN A 331 22.83 3.27 12.82
C ASN A 331 23.05 1.78 13.10
#